data_1726bf76702fec2b919212120b1dbc6a
#
_entry.id   1726bf76702fec2b919212120b1dbc6a
#
_cell.length_a   1.000
_cell.length_b   1.000
_cell.length_c   1.000
_cell.angle_alpha   90.00
_cell.angle_beta   90.00
_cell.angle_gamma   90.00
#
_symmetry.space_group_name_H-M   'P 1'
#
loop_
_entity.id
_entity.type
_entity.pdbx_description
1 polymer ?
#
loop_
_entity_poly.entity_id
_entity_poly.type
_entity_poly.pdbx_seq_one_letter_code
_entity_poly.pdbx_strand_id
1 'polypeptide(L)'
;MENLDQEFKLALTKHLLFKSKVKSFLYGADIALNPILDQRQCNFGIWITQIGLPNYGHITEMVELARTHNKIHEHAIQLVNLKKAGKEEEAISGIPELEKIADKLLDLLKNIQIIAEKNV
;
A
#
# COMPACT_ATOMS: atom_id res chain seq x y z
N MET A 1 10.83 21.23 -5.66
CA MET A 1 11.77 20.31 -5.02
C MET A 1 11.33 19.86 -3.64
N GLU A 2 11.11 20.83 -2.75
CA GLU A 2 10.59 20.53 -1.41
C GLU A 2 9.26 19.79 -1.46
N ASN A 3 8.38 20.19 -2.41
CA ASN A 3 7.07 19.55 -2.55
C ASN A 3 7.18 18.09 -2.99
N LEU A 4 8.15 17.78 -3.86
CA LEU A 4 8.35 16.42 -4.34
C LEU A 4 8.76 15.49 -3.18
N ASP A 5 9.73 15.91 -2.39
CA ASP A 5 10.17 15.12 -1.24
C ASP A 5 9.05 14.91 -0.24
N GLN A 6 8.28 15.96 0.07
CA GLN A 6 7.15 15.88 0.98
C GLN A 6 6.04 14.97 0.45
N GLU A 7 5.75 15.03 -0.86
CA GLU A 7 4.76 14.15 -1.48
C GLU A 7 5.12 12.68 -1.29
N PHE A 8 6.38 12.33 -1.52
CA PHE A 8 6.81 10.94 -1.39
C PHE A 8 6.90 10.49 0.07
N LYS A 9 7.25 11.38 0.98
CA LYS A 9 7.22 11.08 2.42
C LYS A 9 5.80 10.79 2.90
N LEU A 10 4.83 11.57 2.42
CA LEU A 10 3.42 11.34 2.74
C LEU A 10 2.94 10.01 2.18
N ALA A 11 3.29 9.71 0.93
CA ALA A 11 2.93 8.44 0.32
C ALA A 11 3.50 7.25 1.09
N LEU A 12 4.76 7.36 1.50
CA LEU A 12 5.41 6.34 2.33
C LEU A 12 4.67 6.13 3.64
N THR A 13 4.34 7.23 4.33
CA THR A 13 3.61 7.16 5.60
C THR A 13 2.25 6.47 5.43
N LYS A 14 1.53 6.84 4.38
CA LYS A 14 0.22 6.22 4.08
C LYS A 14 0.33 4.72 3.84
N HIS A 15 1.37 4.31 3.13
CA HIS A 15 1.67 2.89 2.89
C HIS A 15 1.96 2.15 4.20
N LEU A 16 2.81 2.71 5.05
CA LEU A 16 3.16 2.10 6.34
C LEU A 16 1.94 2.00 7.26
N LEU A 17 1.06 3.00 7.24
CA LEU A 17 -0.18 2.97 8.03
C LEU A 17 -1.12 1.86 7.55
N PHE A 18 -1.24 1.66 6.25
CA PHE A 18 -2.05 0.58 5.71
C PHE A 18 -1.55 -0.79 6.20
N LYS A 19 -0.26 -1.04 6.04
CA LYS A 19 0.37 -2.28 6.47
C LYS A 19 0.15 -2.52 7.96
N SER A 20 0.35 -1.49 8.77
CA SER A 20 0.17 -1.55 10.22
C SER A 20 -1.27 -1.89 10.60
N LYS A 21 -2.25 -1.28 9.92
CA LYS A 21 -3.67 -1.55 10.19
C LYS A 21 -4.04 -2.99 9.89
N VAL A 22 -3.57 -3.54 8.78
CA VAL A 22 -3.85 -4.94 8.42
C VAL A 22 -3.30 -5.87 9.50
N LYS A 23 -2.04 -5.68 9.88
CA LYS A 23 -1.39 -6.51 10.90
C LYS A 23 -2.11 -6.41 12.24
N SER A 24 -2.49 -5.19 12.65
CA SER A 24 -3.20 -4.97 13.89
C SER A 24 -4.53 -5.72 13.93
N PHE A 25 -5.29 -5.67 12.84
CA PHE A 25 -6.55 -6.41 12.75
C PHE A 25 -6.33 -7.92 12.88
N LEU A 26 -5.31 -8.45 12.21
CA LEU A 26 -5.02 -9.88 12.25
C LEU A 26 -4.63 -10.36 13.65
N TYR A 27 -4.02 -9.49 14.45
CA TYR A 27 -3.66 -9.78 15.84
C TYR A 27 -4.76 -9.41 16.84
N GLY A 28 -5.95 -9.04 16.37
CA GLY A 28 -7.12 -8.90 17.22
C GLY A 28 -7.58 -7.48 17.52
N ALA A 29 -6.93 -6.46 16.97
CA ALA A 29 -7.35 -5.08 17.20
C ALA A 29 -8.66 -4.78 16.48
N ASP A 30 -9.52 -3.99 17.12
CA ASP A 30 -10.76 -3.51 16.53
C ASP A 30 -10.47 -2.21 15.76
N ILE A 31 -10.39 -2.31 14.44
CA ILE A 31 -10.10 -1.18 13.57
C ILE A 31 -11.13 -1.09 12.45
N ALA A 32 -11.21 0.10 11.84
CA ALA A 32 -12.05 0.29 10.67
C ALA A 32 -11.47 -0.49 9.48
N LEU A 33 -12.27 -1.38 8.87
CA LEU A 33 -11.85 -2.23 7.76
C LEU A 33 -12.07 -1.60 6.39
N ASN A 34 -12.88 -0.55 6.29
CA ASN A 34 -13.24 0.04 5.00
C ASN A 34 -12.01 0.39 4.14
N PRO A 35 -10.96 1.04 4.66
CA PRO A 35 -9.80 1.35 3.83
C PRO A 35 -9.03 0.12 3.35
N ILE A 36 -9.18 -1.02 4.02
CA ILE A 36 -8.55 -2.28 3.61
C ILE A 36 -9.40 -2.96 2.53
N LEU A 37 -10.70 -3.03 2.75
CA LEU A 37 -11.63 -3.73 1.87
C LEU A 37 -11.95 -2.96 0.58
N ASP A 38 -11.85 -1.63 0.62
CA ASP A 38 -12.14 -0.77 -0.52
C ASP A 38 -10.94 0.14 -0.80
N GLN A 39 -10.23 -0.13 -1.89
CA GLN A 39 -9.06 0.65 -2.30
C GLN A 39 -9.34 2.13 -2.49
N ARG A 40 -10.59 2.48 -2.84
CA ARG A 40 -10.98 3.88 -3.05
C ARG A 40 -11.00 4.67 -1.76
N GLN A 41 -11.04 3.99 -0.60
CA GLN A 41 -10.99 4.62 0.73
C GLN A 41 -9.60 4.53 1.36
N CYS A 42 -8.63 3.92 0.68
CA CYS A 42 -7.26 3.82 1.14
C CYS A 42 -6.51 5.12 0.81
N ASN A 43 -5.95 5.77 1.81
CA ASN A 43 -5.24 7.03 1.62
C ASN A 43 -4.06 6.92 0.64
N PHE A 44 -3.36 5.79 0.67
CA PHE A 44 -2.28 5.54 -0.29
C PHE A 44 -2.85 5.39 -1.71
N GLY A 45 -3.97 4.69 -1.86
CA GLY A 45 -4.66 4.56 -3.16
C GLY A 45 -5.14 5.90 -3.69
N ILE A 46 -5.63 6.76 -2.82
CA ILE A 46 -6.05 8.11 -3.20
C ILE A 46 -4.84 8.91 -3.70
N TRP A 47 -3.69 8.81 -3.02
CA TRP A 47 -2.46 9.43 -3.48
C TRP A 47 -2.07 8.92 -4.88
N ILE A 48 -2.15 7.61 -5.12
CA ILE A 48 -1.83 7.02 -6.43
C ILE A 48 -2.71 7.62 -7.54
N THR A 49 -4.02 7.69 -7.31
CA THR A 49 -4.96 8.15 -8.34
C THR A 49 -4.95 9.66 -8.55
N GLN A 50 -4.77 10.43 -7.48
CA GLN A 50 -4.85 11.90 -7.56
C GLN A 50 -3.52 12.58 -7.82
N ILE A 51 -2.42 11.98 -7.41
CA ILE A 51 -1.09 12.59 -7.50
C ILE A 51 -0.14 11.72 -8.31
N GLY A 52 -0.01 10.45 -7.95
CA GLY A 52 0.98 9.56 -8.54
C GLY A 52 0.81 9.37 -10.03
N LEU A 53 -0.32 8.83 -10.46
CA LEU A 53 -0.57 8.58 -11.88
C LEU A 53 -0.66 9.85 -12.73
N PRO A 54 -1.35 10.93 -12.28
CA PRO A 54 -1.37 12.15 -13.06
C PRO A 54 0.00 12.78 -13.26
N ASN A 55 0.87 12.75 -12.27
CA ASN A 55 2.16 13.43 -12.33
C ASN A 55 3.31 12.53 -12.78
N TYR A 56 3.23 11.22 -12.49
CA TYR A 56 4.34 10.28 -12.70
C TYR A 56 3.97 9.05 -13.52
N GLY A 57 2.77 9.05 -14.12
CA GLY A 57 2.27 7.88 -14.87
C GLY A 57 3.10 7.53 -16.11
N HIS A 58 3.94 8.45 -16.58
CA HIS A 58 4.88 8.19 -17.68
C HIS A 58 6.09 7.35 -17.22
N ILE A 59 6.28 7.20 -15.90
CA ILE A 59 7.33 6.37 -15.33
C ILE A 59 6.78 4.94 -15.21
N THR A 60 7.49 3.97 -15.80
CA THR A 60 7.05 2.57 -15.80
C THR A 60 6.81 2.05 -14.39
N GLU A 61 7.68 2.41 -13.45
CA GLU A 61 7.57 2.00 -12.05
C GLU A 61 6.29 2.52 -11.38
N MET A 62 5.76 3.66 -11.83
CA MET A 62 4.51 4.17 -11.28
C MET A 62 3.32 3.28 -11.65
N VAL A 63 3.28 2.79 -12.89
CA VAL A 63 2.26 1.86 -13.34
C VAL A 63 2.38 0.54 -12.56
N GLU A 64 3.61 0.08 -12.35
CA GLU A 64 3.87 -1.13 -11.57
C GLU A 64 3.46 -0.95 -10.10
N LEU A 65 3.67 0.24 -9.54
CA LEU A 65 3.24 0.58 -8.18
C LEU A 65 1.71 0.44 -8.04
N ALA A 66 0.97 0.99 -9.00
CA ALA A 66 -0.49 0.91 -8.99
C ALA A 66 -0.96 -0.55 -9.05
N ARG A 67 -0.31 -1.37 -9.87
CA ARG A 67 -0.61 -2.80 -9.97
C ARG A 67 -0.33 -3.54 -8.67
N THR A 68 0.81 -3.26 -8.08
CA THR A 68 1.23 -3.91 -6.83
C THR A 68 0.32 -3.47 -5.68
N HIS A 69 -0.17 -2.24 -5.70
CA HIS A 69 -1.17 -1.77 -4.74
C HIS A 69 -2.46 -2.60 -4.83
N ASN A 70 -2.92 -2.92 -6.04
CA ASN A 70 -4.07 -3.79 -6.21
C ASN A 70 -3.82 -5.17 -5.59
N LYS A 71 -2.63 -5.71 -5.77
CA LYS A 71 -2.25 -7.01 -5.24
C LYS A 71 -2.23 -7.02 -3.71
N ILE A 72 -1.72 -5.97 -3.07
CA ILE A 72 -1.66 -5.94 -1.61
C ILE A 72 -3.06 -5.86 -1.01
N HIS A 73 -3.98 -5.14 -1.66
CA HIS A 73 -5.38 -5.11 -1.21
C HIS A 73 -6.05 -6.47 -1.37
N GLU A 74 -5.86 -7.14 -2.49
CA GLU A 74 -6.41 -8.47 -2.71
C GLU A 74 -5.92 -9.46 -1.65
N HIS A 75 -4.61 -9.43 -1.36
CA HIS A 75 -4.02 -10.30 -0.35
C HIS A 75 -4.55 -9.96 1.05
N ALA A 76 -4.62 -8.67 1.39
CA ALA A 76 -5.14 -8.22 2.67
C ALA A 76 -6.61 -8.64 2.87
N ILE A 77 -7.43 -8.55 1.82
CA ILE A 77 -8.83 -8.98 1.87
C ILE A 77 -8.91 -10.47 2.16
N GLN A 78 -8.06 -11.29 1.53
CA GLN A 78 -8.02 -12.72 1.81
C GLN A 78 -7.70 -13.00 3.28
N LEU A 79 -6.72 -12.29 3.84
CA LEU A 79 -6.33 -12.47 5.25
C LEU A 79 -7.44 -12.02 6.19
N VAL A 80 -8.10 -10.91 5.89
CA VAL A 80 -9.25 -10.43 6.69
C VAL A 80 -10.37 -11.47 6.67
N ASN A 81 -10.67 -12.05 5.52
CA ASN A 81 -11.72 -13.06 5.39
C ASN A 81 -11.38 -14.34 6.15
N LEU A 82 -10.12 -14.76 6.16
CA LEU A 82 -9.67 -15.91 6.95
C LEU A 82 -9.86 -15.63 8.43
N LYS A 83 -9.49 -14.46 8.90
CA LYS A 83 -9.68 -14.04 10.29
C LYS A 83 -11.15 -14.09 10.68
N LYS A 84 -12.04 -13.51 9.85
CA LYS A 84 -13.47 -13.49 10.09
C LYS A 84 -14.10 -14.89 10.09
N ALA A 85 -13.53 -15.81 9.33
CA ALA A 85 -13.98 -17.20 9.27
C ALA A 85 -13.48 -18.05 10.44
N GLY A 86 -12.75 -17.46 11.40
CA GLY A 86 -12.20 -18.17 12.54
C GLY A 86 -10.90 -18.87 12.25
N LYS A 87 -10.30 -18.67 11.07
CA LYS A 87 -9.04 -19.29 10.66
C LYS A 87 -7.87 -18.36 10.95
N GLU A 88 -7.72 -18.00 12.22
CA GLU A 88 -6.76 -17.01 12.68
C GLU A 88 -5.31 -17.37 12.37
N GLU A 89 -4.94 -18.65 12.58
CA GLU A 89 -3.57 -19.10 12.31
C GLU A 89 -3.23 -18.99 10.82
N GLU A 90 -4.16 -19.35 9.94
CA GLU A 90 -3.96 -19.23 8.50
C GLU A 90 -3.83 -17.75 8.09
N ALA A 91 -4.64 -16.88 8.70
CA ALA A 91 -4.56 -15.45 8.42
C ALA A 91 -3.19 -14.91 8.82
N ILE A 92 -2.71 -15.24 10.02
CA ILE A 92 -1.41 -14.80 10.51
C ILE A 92 -0.28 -15.35 9.65
N SER A 93 -0.41 -16.60 9.19
CA SER A 93 0.62 -17.21 8.34
C SER A 93 0.78 -16.52 6.98
N GLY A 94 -0.19 -15.70 6.58
CA GLY A 94 -0.12 -14.90 5.36
C GLY A 94 0.59 -13.56 5.52
N ILE A 95 0.96 -13.17 6.75
CA ILE A 95 1.64 -11.89 7.01
C ILE A 95 2.99 -11.79 6.27
N PRO A 96 3.86 -12.82 6.24
CA PRO A 96 5.12 -12.70 5.50
C PRO A 96 4.93 -12.35 4.02
N GLU A 97 3.92 -12.89 3.36
CA GLU A 97 3.62 -12.53 1.97
C GLU A 97 3.12 -11.10 1.85
N LEU A 98 2.28 -10.66 2.79
CA LEU A 98 1.83 -9.27 2.85
C LEU A 98 3.04 -8.33 2.96
N GLU A 99 3.99 -8.65 3.84
CA GLU A 99 5.18 -7.83 4.04
C GLU A 99 6.07 -7.82 2.80
N LYS A 100 6.16 -8.94 2.08
CA LYS A 100 6.92 -9.02 0.84
C LYS A 100 6.35 -8.09 -0.23
N ILE A 101 5.03 -8.08 -0.38
CA ILE A 101 4.35 -7.17 -1.31
C ILE A 101 4.55 -5.72 -0.86
N ALA A 102 4.46 -5.45 0.44
CA ALA A 102 4.66 -4.11 1.00
C ALA A 102 6.09 -3.61 0.74
N ASP A 103 7.09 -4.49 0.88
CA ASP A 103 8.49 -4.13 0.60
C ASP A 103 8.68 -3.79 -0.88
N LYS A 104 8.02 -4.51 -1.77
CA LYS A 104 8.06 -4.21 -3.20
C LYS A 104 7.46 -2.82 -3.47
N LEU A 105 6.34 -2.50 -2.83
CA LEU A 105 5.74 -1.16 -2.95
C LEU A 105 6.70 -0.07 -2.51
N LEU A 106 7.39 -0.30 -1.41
CA LEU A 106 8.37 0.65 -0.87
C LEU A 106 9.52 0.87 -1.85
N ASP A 107 10.07 -0.21 -2.41
CA ASP A 107 11.16 -0.12 -3.39
C ASP A 107 10.74 0.63 -4.64
N LEU A 108 9.53 0.33 -5.16
CA LEU A 108 8.99 1.03 -6.31
C LEU A 108 8.82 2.52 -6.03
N LEU A 109 8.29 2.86 -4.87
CA LEU A 109 8.07 4.25 -4.48
C LEU A 109 9.39 5.01 -4.42
N LYS A 110 10.44 4.42 -3.84
CA LYS A 110 11.77 5.02 -3.79
C LYS A 110 12.37 5.23 -5.18
N ASN A 111 12.22 4.23 -6.06
CA ASN A 111 12.72 4.33 -7.42
C ASN A 111 12.01 5.43 -8.22
N ILE A 112 10.69 5.53 -8.05
CA ILE A 112 9.89 6.58 -8.70
C ILE A 112 10.40 7.97 -8.26
N GLN A 113 10.63 8.15 -6.97
CA GLN A 113 11.13 9.41 -6.44
C GLN A 113 12.49 9.77 -7.06
N ILE A 114 13.42 8.81 -7.12
CA ILE A 114 14.75 9.02 -7.73
C ILE A 114 14.62 9.45 -9.19
N ILE A 115 13.77 8.76 -9.95
CA ILE A 115 13.56 9.08 -11.37
C ILE A 115 12.92 10.46 -11.52
N ALA A 116 11.91 10.76 -10.72
CA ALA A 116 11.23 12.05 -10.74
C ALA A 116 12.17 13.21 -10.41
N GLU A 117 13.05 13.02 -9.42
CA GLU A 117 14.04 14.03 -9.04
C GLU A 117 15.03 14.33 -10.16
N LYS A 118 15.39 13.32 -10.94
CA LYS A 118 16.32 13.49 -12.07
C LYS A 118 15.69 14.28 -13.22
N ASN A 119 14.37 14.29 -13.33
CA ASN A 119 13.64 14.91 -14.42
C ASN A 119 13.13 16.32 -14.09
N VAL A 120 13.54 16.85 -12.96
CA VAL A 120 13.12 18.19 -12.52
C VAL A 120 14.06 19.29 -13.02
#